data_414223a4280a4e368093628a6fa57806
#
_entry.id   414223a4280a4e368093628a6fa57806
#
_cell.length_a   1.000
_cell.length_b   1.000
_cell.length_c   1.000
_cell.angle_alpha   90.00
_cell.angle_beta   90.00
_cell.angle_gamma   90.00
#
_symmetry.space_group_name_H-M   'P 1'
#
loop_
_entity.id
_entity.type
_entity.pdbx_description
1 polymer ?
#
loop_
_entity_poly.entity_id
_entity_poly.type
_entity_poly.pdbx_seq_one_letter_code
_entity_poly.pdbx_strand_id
1 'polypeptide(L)'
;MQGVDMKALFNLSYGMYVIGSRIGEKLNGQIANVVMQITTNPVTIAVCLNKQNYTSECLDDSGSFSVSVLEDDVPMTFIGQFGFKTGREIDKFANVDYVTGELDVPIVKDWSLSGFEAKVIDRIDVHTHILFVGRVVSAEKFKEGTPLTYANYHLVKKGKSPKTAPTYAFNALTEKPKG
;
A
#
# COMPACT_ATOMS: atom_id res chain seq x y z
N MET A 1 18.88 3.11 29.12
CA MET A 1 18.79 3.08 27.64
C MET A 1 18.07 4.35 27.23
N GLN A 2 18.69 5.20 26.41
CA GLN A 2 17.97 6.31 25.79
C GLN A 2 16.89 5.70 24.91
N GLY A 3 15.61 6.09 25.11
CA GLY A 3 14.51 5.64 24.30
C GLY A 3 14.65 6.14 22.85
N VAL A 4 14.02 5.42 21.89
CA VAL A 4 13.99 5.84 20.47
C VAL A 4 13.11 7.08 20.36
N ASP A 5 13.65 8.19 19.86
CA ASP A 5 12.83 9.34 19.50
C ASP A 5 12.09 9.04 18.18
N MET A 6 10.82 8.67 18.30
CA MET A 6 9.97 8.35 17.15
C MET A 6 9.83 9.52 16.17
N LYS A 7 10.03 10.77 16.60
CA LYS A 7 9.94 11.95 15.72
C LYS A 7 11.06 11.96 14.66
N ALA A 8 12.21 11.38 14.98
CA ALA A 8 13.30 11.26 14.01
C ALA A 8 12.92 10.42 12.78
N LEU A 9 12.02 9.43 12.96
CA LEU A 9 11.54 8.55 11.88
C LEU A 9 10.53 9.25 10.94
N PHE A 10 9.96 10.39 11.34
CA PHE A 10 9.00 11.13 10.51
C PHE A 10 9.66 11.85 9.33
N ASN A 11 10.98 11.93 9.31
CA ASN A 11 11.74 12.44 8.17
C ASN A 11 11.91 11.40 7.04
N LEU A 12 11.50 10.15 7.25
CA LEU A 12 11.48 9.15 6.18
C LEU A 12 10.38 9.49 5.17
N SER A 13 10.72 9.39 3.88
CA SER A 13 9.78 9.65 2.79
C SER A 13 9.08 8.37 2.36
N TYR A 14 7.76 8.45 2.16
CA TYR A 14 6.92 7.38 1.67
C TYR A 14 5.94 7.89 0.61
N GLY A 15 5.59 7.02 -0.33
CA GLY A 15 4.43 7.22 -1.21
C GLY A 15 3.14 6.70 -0.60
N MET A 16 2.07 6.72 -1.39
CA MET A 16 0.79 6.08 -1.08
C MET A 16 0.37 5.21 -2.26
N TYR A 17 0.02 3.97 -1.97
CA TYR A 17 -0.21 2.93 -2.96
C TYR A 17 -1.44 2.10 -2.61
N VAL A 18 -2.10 1.53 -3.61
CA VAL A 18 -2.98 0.38 -3.41
C VAL A 18 -2.18 -0.88 -3.73
N ILE A 19 -2.11 -1.80 -2.76
CA ILE A 19 -1.58 -3.15 -2.97
C ILE A 19 -2.77 -4.05 -3.24
N GLY A 20 -2.82 -4.63 -4.43
CA GLY A 20 -3.85 -5.58 -4.85
C GLY A 20 -3.36 -7.01 -4.80
N SER A 21 -4.24 -7.95 -4.45
CA SER A 21 -4.02 -9.40 -4.50
C SER A 21 -5.35 -10.13 -4.46
N ARG A 22 -5.35 -11.47 -4.34
CA ARG A 22 -6.57 -12.29 -4.33
C ARG A 22 -6.42 -13.57 -3.50
N ILE A 23 -7.54 -14.16 -3.14
CA ILE A 23 -7.65 -15.55 -2.70
C ILE A 23 -8.70 -16.22 -3.58
N GLY A 24 -8.30 -17.22 -4.35
CA GLY A 24 -9.15 -17.77 -5.40
C GLY A 24 -9.59 -16.67 -6.37
N GLU A 25 -10.89 -16.50 -6.57
CA GLU A 25 -11.45 -15.44 -7.44
C GLU A 25 -11.75 -14.15 -6.68
N LYS A 26 -11.65 -14.15 -5.34
CA LYS A 26 -11.96 -12.98 -4.53
C LYS A 26 -10.80 -11.99 -4.54
N LEU A 27 -11.01 -10.87 -5.21
CA LEU A 27 -10.07 -9.76 -5.25
C LEU A 27 -10.04 -9.02 -3.92
N ASN A 28 -8.87 -8.54 -3.54
CA ASN A 28 -8.70 -7.67 -2.38
C ASN A 28 -7.58 -6.66 -2.61
N GLY A 29 -7.63 -5.56 -1.85
CA GLY A 29 -6.58 -4.55 -1.87
C GLY A 29 -6.59 -3.73 -0.59
N GLN A 30 -5.46 -3.06 -0.33
CA GLN A 30 -5.31 -2.14 0.78
C GLN A 30 -4.39 -0.97 0.44
N ILE A 31 -4.58 0.14 1.14
CA ILE A 31 -3.57 1.22 1.16
C ILE A 31 -2.32 0.74 1.88
N ALA A 32 -1.18 1.02 1.29
CA ALA A 32 0.13 0.86 1.92
C ALA A 32 1.04 2.04 1.58
N ASN A 33 1.97 2.35 2.49
CA ASN A 33 2.96 3.41 2.29
C ASN A 33 4.40 2.88 2.20
N VAL A 34 4.65 1.66 2.65
CA VAL A 34 5.99 1.05 2.60
C VAL A 34 6.09 0.16 1.37
N VAL A 35 6.45 0.79 0.27
CA VAL A 35 6.78 0.16 -1.03
C VAL A 35 8.07 0.77 -1.52
N MET A 36 9.02 -0.07 -1.96
CA MET A 36 10.29 0.41 -2.52
C MET A 36 10.81 -0.52 -3.62
N GLN A 37 11.43 0.08 -4.63
CA GLN A 37 12.24 -0.68 -5.58
C GLN A 37 13.56 -1.08 -4.93
N ILE A 38 13.95 -2.36 -5.07
CA ILE A 38 15.17 -2.91 -4.48
C ILE A 38 16.26 -3.00 -5.54
N THR A 39 15.92 -3.55 -6.72
CA THR A 39 16.88 -3.78 -7.81
C THR A 39 16.29 -3.40 -9.15
N THR A 40 17.18 -3.19 -10.15
CA THR A 40 16.79 -2.88 -11.53
C THR A 40 16.92 -4.08 -12.47
N ASN A 41 17.78 -5.04 -12.14
CA ASN A 41 17.99 -6.23 -12.97
C ASN A 41 18.21 -7.48 -12.11
N PRO A 42 17.22 -8.37 -11.96
CA PRO A 42 15.84 -8.18 -12.38
C PRO A 42 15.15 -7.05 -11.59
N VAL A 43 14.10 -6.45 -12.15
CA VAL A 43 13.32 -5.45 -11.42
C VAL A 43 12.65 -6.12 -10.23
N THR A 44 12.98 -5.66 -9.04
CA THR A 44 12.48 -6.22 -7.78
C THR A 44 11.99 -5.12 -6.86
N ILE A 45 10.86 -5.36 -6.22
CA ILE A 45 10.23 -4.43 -5.27
C ILE A 45 9.95 -5.12 -3.95
N ALA A 46 9.86 -4.34 -2.87
CA ALA A 46 9.38 -4.81 -1.58
C ALA A 46 8.14 -4.04 -1.15
N VAL A 47 7.20 -4.76 -0.49
CA VAL A 47 6.05 -4.20 0.21
C VAL A 47 6.00 -4.73 1.63
N CYS A 48 5.70 -3.86 2.60
CA CYS A 48 5.62 -4.25 4.01
C CYS A 48 4.16 -4.15 4.49
N LEU A 49 3.58 -5.28 4.88
CA LEU A 49 2.18 -5.38 5.30
C LEU A 49 2.08 -5.99 6.70
N ASN A 50 1.10 -5.52 7.48
CA ASN A 50 0.81 -6.11 8.79
C ASN A 50 0.21 -7.51 8.61
N LYS A 51 0.66 -8.46 9.43
CA LYS A 51 0.20 -9.87 9.43
C LYS A 51 -1.31 -10.03 9.64
N GLN A 52 -1.96 -9.09 10.33
CA GLN A 52 -3.40 -9.11 10.60
C GLN A 52 -4.24 -8.63 9.42
N ASN A 53 -3.64 -8.01 8.42
CA ASN A 53 -4.35 -7.50 7.27
C ASN A 53 -4.74 -8.63 6.31
N TYR A 54 -5.99 -8.64 5.86
CA TYR A 54 -6.48 -9.63 4.91
C TYR A 54 -5.66 -9.66 3.60
N THR A 55 -5.11 -8.53 3.18
CA THR A 55 -4.24 -8.47 2.01
C THR A 55 -2.95 -9.28 2.20
N SER A 56 -2.38 -9.35 3.41
CA SER A 56 -1.23 -10.21 3.67
C SER A 56 -1.53 -11.68 3.43
N GLU A 57 -2.73 -12.13 3.85
CA GLU A 57 -3.19 -13.50 3.58
C GLU A 57 -3.38 -13.74 2.08
N CYS A 58 -3.91 -12.74 1.35
CA CYS A 58 -4.05 -12.83 -0.10
C CYS A 58 -2.68 -12.97 -0.80
N LEU A 59 -1.66 -12.24 -0.36
CA LEU A 59 -0.31 -12.36 -0.91
C LEU A 59 0.33 -13.73 -0.58
N ASP A 60 0.10 -14.23 0.63
CA ASP A 60 0.59 -15.55 1.03
C ASP A 60 -0.08 -16.68 0.23
N ASP A 61 -1.38 -16.56 -0.09
CA ASP A 61 -2.14 -17.54 -0.86
C ASP A 61 -1.79 -17.50 -2.35
N SER A 62 -1.89 -16.33 -2.98
CA SER A 62 -1.70 -16.20 -4.43
C SER A 62 -0.23 -16.22 -4.86
N GLY A 63 0.69 -15.89 -3.97
CA GLY A 63 2.09 -15.67 -4.32
C GLY A 63 2.32 -14.47 -5.25
N SER A 64 1.36 -13.54 -5.35
CA SER A 64 1.39 -12.45 -6.31
C SER A 64 0.71 -11.19 -5.76
N PHE A 65 1.16 -10.03 -6.21
CA PHE A 65 0.54 -8.75 -5.84
C PHE A 65 0.70 -7.71 -6.95
N SER A 66 -0.17 -6.72 -6.91
CA SER A 66 -0.02 -5.50 -7.70
C SER A 66 0.29 -4.31 -6.80
N VAL A 67 0.83 -3.27 -7.41
CA VAL A 67 1.01 -1.95 -6.81
C VAL A 67 0.44 -0.92 -7.76
N SER A 68 -0.50 -0.09 -7.29
CA SER A 68 -1.02 1.05 -8.01
C SER A 68 -0.57 2.32 -7.31
N VAL A 69 0.12 3.20 -8.03
CA VAL A 69 0.71 4.43 -7.51
C VAL A 69 -0.36 5.52 -7.54
N LEU A 70 -0.84 5.95 -6.37
CA LEU A 70 -1.90 6.94 -6.28
C LEU A 70 -1.42 8.35 -6.63
N GLU A 71 -2.28 9.12 -7.30
CA GLU A 71 -2.09 10.54 -7.55
C GLU A 71 -2.50 11.40 -6.35
N ASP A 72 -1.99 12.62 -6.27
CA ASP A 72 -2.23 13.53 -5.12
C ASP A 72 -3.67 14.04 -5.04
N ASP A 73 -4.44 14.02 -6.15
CA ASP A 73 -5.85 14.41 -6.19
C ASP A 73 -6.81 13.31 -5.72
N VAL A 74 -6.33 12.09 -5.42
CA VAL A 74 -7.18 10.98 -4.97
C VAL A 74 -8.11 11.40 -3.82
N PRO A 75 -9.44 11.12 -3.89
CA PRO A 75 -10.39 11.47 -2.84
C PRO A 75 -10.14 10.69 -1.55
N MET A 76 -10.40 11.33 -0.40
CA MET A 76 -10.29 10.68 0.91
C MET A 76 -11.26 9.50 1.08
N THR A 77 -12.40 9.52 0.38
CA THR A 77 -13.36 8.39 0.35
C THR A 77 -12.76 7.15 -0.30
N PHE A 78 -11.99 7.33 -1.38
CA PHE A 78 -11.27 6.24 -2.04
C PHE A 78 -10.18 5.66 -1.14
N ILE A 79 -9.37 6.52 -0.53
CA ILE A 79 -8.37 6.10 0.46
C ILE A 79 -9.06 5.37 1.63
N GLY A 80 -10.21 5.86 2.09
CA GLY A 80 -11.00 5.25 3.16
C GLY A 80 -11.47 3.83 2.83
N GLN A 81 -11.89 3.58 1.58
CA GLN A 81 -12.34 2.26 1.11
C GLN A 81 -11.22 1.22 1.20
N PHE A 82 -10.03 1.55 0.72
CA PHE A 82 -8.90 0.63 0.73
C PHE A 82 -8.10 0.62 2.04
N GLY A 83 -8.13 1.71 2.80
CA GLY A 83 -7.28 1.89 4.00
C GLY A 83 -7.93 1.52 5.32
N PHE A 84 -9.27 1.65 5.44
CA PHE A 84 -9.97 1.48 6.74
C PHE A 84 -11.04 0.40 6.74
N LYS A 85 -11.44 -0.12 5.59
CA LYS A 85 -12.39 -1.24 5.49
C LYS A 85 -11.64 -2.55 5.22
N THR A 86 -12.18 -3.67 5.69
CA THR A 86 -11.64 -4.98 5.41
C THR A 86 -12.33 -5.65 4.22
N GLY A 87 -11.56 -6.27 3.32
CA GLY A 87 -12.11 -7.07 2.22
C GLY A 87 -12.78 -8.38 2.68
N ARG A 88 -12.72 -8.71 3.98
CA ARG A 88 -13.51 -9.81 4.54
C ARG A 88 -15.00 -9.49 4.55
N GLU A 89 -15.34 -8.22 4.78
CA GLU A 89 -16.72 -7.75 5.01
C GLU A 89 -17.32 -7.08 3.77
N ILE A 90 -16.49 -6.47 2.92
CA ILE A 90 -16.96 -5.75 1.73
C ILE A 90 -16.19 -6.18 0.48
N ASP A 91 -16.84 -6.05 -0.68
CA ASP A 91 -16.14 -6.04 -1.96
C ASP A 91 -15.56 -4.65 -2.19
N LYS A 92 -14.22 -4.54 -2.11
CA LYS A 92 -13.52 -3.28 -2.31
C LYS A 92 -13.44 -2.86 -3.77
N PHE A 93 -13.70 -3.77 -4.70
CA PHE A 93 -13.59 -3.53 -6.14
C PHE A 93 -14.93 -3.32 -6.86
N ALA A 94 -16.07 -3.41 -6.15
CA ALA A 94 -17.41 -3.34 -6.72
C ALA A 94 -17.69 -2.11 -7.60
N ASN A 95 -17.05 -0.98 -7.37
CA ASN A 95 -17.22 0.25 -8.16
C ASN A 95 -15.87 0.93 -8.40
N VAL A 96 -14.85 0.15 -8.73
CA VAL A 96 -13.49 0.60 -8.97
C VAL A 96 -13.07 0.15 -10.35
N ASP A 97 -12.52 1.07 -11.14
CA ASP A 97 -11.89 0.71 -12.41
C ASP A 97 -10.52 0.08 -12.14
N TYR A 98 -10.35 -1.16 -12.59
CA TYR A 98 -9.12 -1.92 -12.47
C TYR A 98 -8.91 -2.82 -13.69
N VAL A 99 -7.69 -3.27 -13.88
CA VAL A 99 -7.32 -4.31 -14.85
C VAL A 99 -6.64 -5.45 -14.12
N THR A 100 -6.64 -6.62 -14.72
CA THR A 100 -5.79 -7.74 -14.32
C THR A 100 -4.77 -8.00 -15.43
N GLY A 101 -3.55 -8.31 -15.05
CA GLY A 101 -2.47 -8.63 -16.00
C GLY A 101 -2.14 -10.12 -15.98
N GLU A 102 -0.88 -10.45 -16.11
CA GLU A 102 -0.39 -11.83 -16.23
C GLU A 102 -0.55 -12.67 -14.95
N LEU A 103 -0.62 -12.01 -13.79
CA LEU A 103 -0.73 -12.69 -12.49
C LEU A 103 -2.16 -12.72 -11.94
N ASP A 104 -3.14 -12.28 -12.70
CA ASP A 104 -4.55 -12.21 -12.31
C ASP A 104 -4.81 -11.45 -11.00
N VAL A 105 -3.96 -10.50 -10.64
CA VAL A 105 -4.15 -9.62 -9.48
C VAL A 105 -4.68 -8.25 -9.93
N PRO A 106 -5.54 -7.58 -9.12
CA PRO A 106 -6.19 -6.35 -9.55
C PRO A 106 -5.21 -5.16 -9.47
N ILE A 107 -5.00 -4.50 -10.60
CA ILE A 107 -4.25 -3.24 -10.72
C ILE A 107 -5.28 -2.12 -10.83
N VAL A 108 -5.39 -1.29 -9.80
CA VAL A 108 -6.35 -0.17 -9.78
C VAL A 108 -5.96 0.91 -10.76
N LYS A 109 -6.89 1.33 -11.62
CA LYS A 109 -6.72 2.44 -12.57
C LYS A 109 -7.27 3.75 -12.02
N ASP A 110 -8.36 3.69 -11.27
CA ASP A 110 -8.93 4.88 -10.61
C ASP A 110 -7.89 5.56 -9.72
N TRP A 111 -7.67 6.87 -9.97
CA TRP A 111 -6.75 7.71 -9.20
C TRP A 111 -5.29 7.22 -9.17
N SER A 112 -4.90 6.42 -10.17
CA SER A 112 -3.55 5.86 -10.26
C SER A 112 -2.78 6.45 -11.45
N LEU A 113 -1.51 6.76 -11.24
CA LEU A 113 -0.58 7.23 -12.28
C LEU A 113 0.06 6.07 -13.03
N SER A 114 0.29 4.98 -12.33
CA SER A 114 0.92 3.77 -12.87
C SER A 114 0.55 2.55 -12.03
N GLY A 115 0.72 1.38 -12.62
CA GLY A 115 0.51 0.11 -11.94
C GLY A 115 1.51 -0.94 -12.40
N PHE A 116 1.78 -1.91 -11.56
CA PHE A 116 2.64 -3.04 -11.87
C PHE A 116 2.28 -4.28 -11.06
N GLU A 117 2.61 -5.43 -11.62
CA GLU A 117 2.43 -6.73 -10.99
C GLU A 117 3.77 -7.34 -10.61
N ALA A 118 3.80 -8.04 -9.50
CA ALA A 118 4.98 -8.74 -9.03
C ALA A 118 4.65 -10.13 -8.50
N LYS A 119 5.48 -11.11 -8.86
CA LYS A 119 5.48 -12.44 -8.28
C LYS A 119 6.34 -12.45 -7.02
N VAL A 120 5.79 -12.90 -5.90
CA VAL A 120 6.54 -13.03 -4.64
C VAL A 120 7.67 -14.05 -4.84
N ILE A 121 8.89 -13.64 -4.52
CA ILE A 121 10.10 -14.47 -4.58
C ILE A 121 10.69 -14.73 -3.21
N ASP A 122 10.35 -13.90 -2.22
CA ASP A 122 10.79 -14.06 -0.84
C ASP A 122 9.84 -13.32 0.11
N ARG A 123 9.82 -13.74 1.38
CA ARG A 123 9.08 -13.08 2.45
C ARG A 123 9.88 -13.13 3.75
N ILE A 124 9.97 -11.99 4.42
CA ILE A 124 10.72 -11.84 5.65
C ILE A 124 9.76 -11.49 6.78
N ASP A 125 9.76 -12.29 7.82
CA ASP A 125 8.99 -12.03 9.03
C ASP A 125 9.65 -10.92 9.86
N VAL A 126 8.95 -9.82 10.06
CA VAL A 126 9.43 -8.66 10.82
C VAL A 126 8.43 -8.34 11.93
N HIS A 127 8.47 -9.08 13.03
CA HIS A 127 7.59 -8.91 14.20
C HIS A 127 6.10 -8.87 13.84
N THR A 128 5.47 -7.70 13.78
CA THR A 128 4.06 -7.50 13.45
C THR A 128 3.77 -7.48 11.95
N HIS A 129 4.81 -7.40 11.12
CA HIS A 129 4.71 -7.24 9.67
C HIS A 129 5.43 -8.34 8.92
N ILE A 130 5.11 -8.45 7.64
CA ILE A 130 5.83 -9.25 6.64
C ILE A 130 6.35 -8.30 5.58
N LEU A 131 7.63 -8.40 5.25
CA LEU A 131 8.21 -7.78 4.08
C LEU A 131 8.17 -8.80 2.94
N PHE A 132 7.27 -8.58 1.99
CA PHE A 132 7.20 -9.37 0.75
C PHE A 132 8.15 -8.77 -0.27
N VAL A 133 8.98 -9.61 -0.86
CA VAL A 133 9.87 -9.26 -1.96
C VAL A 133 9.31 -9.86 -3.24
N GLY A 134 9.08 -9.03 -4.24
CA GLY A 134 8.46 -9.45 -5.51
C GLY A 134 9.29 -9.08 -6.72
N ARG A 135 9.42 -10.03 -7.68
CA ARG A 135 9.95 -9.74 -9.01
C ARG A 135 8.84 -9.17 -9.88
N VAL A 136 9.04 -7.96 -10.38
CA VAL A 136 8.08 -7.31 -11.28
C VAL A 136 8.04 -8.08 -12.62
N VAL A 137 6.83 -8.40 -13.07
CA VAL A 137 6.57 -9.09 -14.35
C VAL A 137 5.97 -8.15 -15.38
N SER A 138 5.16 -7.19 -14.96
CA SER A 138 4.61 -6.16 -15.84
C SER A 138 4.55 -4.81 -15.13
N ALA A 139 4.66 -3.73 -15.89
CA ALA A 139 4.53 -2.36 -15.40
C ALA A 139 3.99 -1.45 -16.51
N GLU A 140 3.02 -0.60 -16.16
CA GLU A 140 2.40 0.34 -17.09
C GLU A 140 2.24 1.71 -16.45
N LYS A 141 2.56 2.76 -17.19
CA LYS A 141 2.25 4.14 -16.84
C LYS A 141 0.91 4.51 -17.47
N PHE A 142 -0.06 4.93 -16.66
CA PHE A 142 -1.41 5.23 -17.14
C PHE A 142 -1.56 6.68 -17.58
N LYS A 143 -0.97 7.60 -16.82
CA LYS A 143 -1.04 9.05 -17.08
C LYS A 143 0.10 9.82 -16.43
N GLU A 144 0.26 11.07 -16.81
CA GLU A 144 1.10 12.03 -16.10
C GLU A 144 0.38 12.55 -14.85
N GLY A 145 1.13 12.97 -13.85
CA GLY A 145 0.59 13.54 -12.61
C GLY A 145 1.62 13.56 -11.48
N THR A 146 1.18 14.03 -10.32
CA THR A 146 1.99 14.09 -9.10
C THR A 146 1.63 12.92 -8.19
N PRO A 147 2.58 12.05 -7.80
CA PRO A 147 2.29 10.96 -6.89
C PRO A 147 1.92 11.47 -5.49
N LEU A 148 0.90 10.86 -4.88
CA LEU A 148 0.55 11.15 -3.50
C LEU A 148 1.66 10.67 -2.56
N THR A 149 2.25 11.62 -1.81
CA THR A 149 3.19 11.30 -0.74
C THR A 149 2.46 11.11 0.60
N TYR A 150 3.05 10.33 1.48
CA TYR A 150 2.53 10.14 2.84
C TYR A 150 2.53 11.46 3.64
N ALA A 151 3.51 12.34 3.39
CA ALA A 151 3.54 13.67 3.97
C ALA A 151 2.36 14.52 3.50
N ASN A 152 2.05 14.54 2.19
CA ASN A 152 0.89 15.25 1.64
C ASN A 152 -0.43 14.69 2.21
N TYR A 153 -0.56 13.36 2.30
CA TYR A 153 -1.70 12.71 2.91
C TYR A 153 -1.97 13.22 4.33
N HIS A 154 -0.94 13.32 5.18
CA HIS A 154 -1.10 13.78 6.57
C HIS A 154 -1.22 15.29 6.71
N LEU A 155 -0.34 16.06 6.05
CA LEU A 155 -0.21 17.50 6.27
C LEU A 155 -1.25 18.31 5.50
N VAL A 156 -1.58 17.90 4.27
CA VAL A 156 -2.51 18.62 3.40
C VAL A 156 -3.91 18.00 3.48
N LYS A 157 -4.04 16.70 3.20
CA LYS A 157 -5.34 16.01 3.20
C LYS A 157 -5.88 15.70 4.62
N LYS A 158 -5.07 15.93 5.69
CA LYS A 158 -5.43 15.66 7.10
C LYS A 158 -5.83 14.21 7.36
N GLY A 159 -5.25 13.30 6.59
CA GLY A 159 -5.46 11.87 6.72
C GLY A 159 -4.88 11.29 8.01
N LYS A 160 -5.40 10.14 8.43
CA LYS A 160 -4.93 9.37 9.60
C LYS A 160 -4.53 7.97 9.16
N SER A 161 -3.59 7.36 9.88
CA SER A 161 -3.17 5.98 9.64
C SER A 161 -3.92 5.01 10.54
N PRO A 162 -4.33 3.83 10.04
CA PRO A 162 -4.86 2.76 10.88
C PRO A 162 -3.79 2.21 11.83
N LYS A 163 -4.21 1.60 12.94
CA LYS A 163 -3.28 1.03 13.96
C LYS A 163 -2.35 -0.05 13.39
N THR A 164 -2.73 -0.68 12.30
CA THR A 164 -1.94 -1.70 11.59
C THR A 164 -0.90 -1.12 10.64
N ALA A 165 -0.85 0.20 10.44
CA ALA A 165 0.17 0.82 9.59
C ALA A 165 1.54 0.78 10.28
N PRO A 166 2.64 0.48 9.55
CA PRO A 166 4.00 0.47 10.12
C PRO A 166 4.41 1.84 10.68
N THR A 167 3.80 2.90 10.17
CA THR A 167 4.06 4.30 10.54
C THR A 167 2.95 4.91 11.40
N TYR A 168 2.18 4.10 12.12
CA TYR A 168 1.01 4.55 12.92
C TYR A 168 1.35 5.70 13.89
N ALA A 169 2.55 5.71 14.47
CA ALA A 169 3.00 6.76 15.38
C ALA A 169 2.99 8.17 14.75
N PHE A 170 2.98 8.28 13.41
CA PHE A 170 2.92 9.56 12.69
C PHE A 170 1.63 10.35 13.00
N ASN A 171 0.56 9.69 13.41
CA ASN A 171 -0.69 10.36 13.81
C ASN A 171 -0.48 11.34 14.97
N ALA A 172 0.47 11.09 15.86
CA ALA A 172 0.78 11.95 17.01
C ALA A 172 1.26 13.36 16.62
N LEU A 173 1.76 13.55 15.40
CA LEU A 173 2.19 14.88 14.90
C LEU A 173 1.03 15.75 14.44
N THR A 174 -0.08 15.16 14.04
CA THR A 174 -1.24 15.87 13.46
C THR A 174 -2.32 16.15 14.51
N GLU A 175 -2.21 15.54 15.68
CA GLU A 175 -3.10 15.82 16.80
C GLU A 175 -2.60 17.07 17.56
N LYS A 176 -3.42 18.14 17.61
CA LYS A 176 -3.17 19.27 18.52
C LYS A 176 -3.11 18.73 19.95
N PRO A 177 -2.17 19.19 20.79
CA PRO A 177 -2.24 18.87 22.22
C PRO A 177 -3.63 19.24 22.71
N LYS A 178 -4.30 18.27 23.33
CA LYS A 178 -5.55 18.54 24.06
C LYS A 178 -5.17 19.50 25.18
N GLY A 179 -5.55 20.77 25.02
CA GLY A 179 -5.45 21.80 26.07
C GLY A 179 -6.35 21.48 27.23
#